data_0d4a049eaf627ea0783c62ffc2d74cd7
#
_entry.id   0d4a049eaf627ea0783c62ffc2d74cd7
#
_cell.length_a   1.000
_cell.length_b   1.000
_cell.length_c   1.000
_cell.angle_alpha   90.00
_cell.angle_beta   90.00
_cell.angle_gamma   90.00
#
_symmetry.space_group_name_H-M   'P 1'
#
loop_
_entity.id
_entity.type
_entity.pdbx_description
1 polymer ?
#
loop_
_entity_poly.entity_id
_entity_poly.type
_entity_poly.pdbx_seq_one_letter_code
_entity_poly.pdbx_strand_id
1 'polypeptide(L)'
;MNHQFALKRLQRGFNLIELMITLVLGLLVVLAAISMFISSRRLYTTTENMSRLQESARVAFELMARDLREAGGNSCDNTLPVVNVLRDSATEWSRNWNVPLIGFDGGTLTQGVRGTDAIRILSAGTSGGTVKSHNPVDNTMTLYTQAADLHTNGIMMVCDPQQLSIFQASNVTGTTVSYGNGALNSCTHFGRLPSVCNANPPNYQHQANSIITELRAVQWYVRTNERGGTSLFQEIRGPNGAIALGEVAESISAMQITYLLRGAISYVSAAQVSEWKNVIAVRVALTIQTTDRVGVDNNVVSRTLTSVTSLRNRNL
;
A
#
# COMPACT_ATOMS: atom_id res chain seq x y z
N MET A 1 -34.53 55.12 76.77
CA MET A 1 -35.16 55.69 75.56
C MET A 1 -34.29 55.25 74.44
N ASN A 2 -34.64 54.12 73.71
CA ASN A 2 -33.94 53.60 72.56
C ASN A 2 -34.74 53.93 71.32
N HIS A 3 -34.23 54.84 70.54
CA HIS A 3 -34.75 55.11 69.14
C HIS A 3 -34.11 54.15 68.17
N GLN A 4 -34.84 53.15 67.69
CA GLN A 4 -34.47 52.35 66.55
C GLN A 4 -34.87 53.10 65.24
N PHE A 5 -33.92 53.58 64.53
CA PHE A 5 -34.14 54.08 63.19
C PHE A 5 -34.32 52.89 62.19
N ALA A 6 -35.55 52.64 61.78
CA ALA A 6 -35.90 51.72 60.75
C ALA A 6 -35.65 52.38 59.39
N LEU A 7 -34.57 51.98 58.67
CA LEU A 7 -34.31 52.33 57.31
C LEU A 7 -35.36 51.64 56.41
N LYS A 8 -36.36 52.40 55.97
CA LYS A 8 -37.27 51.96 54.89
C LYS A 8 -36.50 51.79 53.64
N ARG A 9 -36.24 50.53 53.19
CA ARG A 9 -35.77 50.23 51.86
C ARG A 9 -36.86 50.63 50.85
N LEU A 10 -36.59 51.64 50.04
CA LEU A 10 -37.39 52.01 48.90
C LEU A 10 -37.31 50.90 47.87
N GLN A 11 -38.33 50.06 47.74
CA GLN A 11 -38.52 49.14 46.64
C GLN A 11 -38.79 49.95 45.39
N ARG A 12 -37.75 50.12 44.54
CA ARG A 12 -37.94 50.68 43.19
C ARG A 12 -38.48 49.54 42.34
N GLY A 13 -39.73 49.68 41.85
CA GLY A 13 -40.28 48.75 40.86
C GLY A 13 -39.56 48.88 39.54
N PHE A 14 -39.35 47.77 38.86
CA PHE A 14 -38.78 47.76 37.51
C PHE A 14 -39.67 48.46 36.52
N ASN A 15 -39.10 49.38 35.73
CA ASN A 15 -39.81 50.07 34.62
C ASN A 15 -39.91 49.09 33.42
N LEU A 16 -41.05 49.07 32.76
CA LEU A 16 -41.31 48.19 31.59
C LEU A 16 -40.26 48.37 30.50
N ILE A 17 -39.74 49.57 30.28
CA ILE A 17 -38.67 49.86 29.35
C ILE A 17 -37.32 49.25 29.75
N GLU A 18 -37.00 49.22 31.05
CA GLU A 18 -35.79 48.61 31.57
C GLU A 18 -35.81 47.08 31.40
N LEU A 19 -36.99 46.46 31.56
CA LEU A 19 -37.20 45.05 31.28
C LEU A 19 -37.04 44.69 29.80
N MET A 20 -37.55 45.55 28.90
CA MET A 20 -37.38 45.37 27.45
C MET A 20 -35.91 45.51 27.01
N ILE A 21 -35.18 46.49 27.55
CA ILE A 21 -33.76 46.68 27.25
C ILE A 21 -32.92 45.53 27.74
N THR A 22 -33.15 45.06 29.00
CA THR A 22 -32.41 43.92 29.55
C THR A 22 -32.69 42.64 28.80
N LEU A 23 -33.92 42.43 28.30
CA LEU A 23 -34.29 41.27 27.51
C LEU A 23 -33.58 41.29 26.14
N VAL A 24 -33.51 42.43 25.45
CA VAL A 24 -32.81 42.60 24.19
C VAL A 24 -31.30 42.40 24.37
N LEU A 25 -30.69 42.99 25.37
CA LEU A 25 -29.27 42.81 25.66
C LEU A 25 -28.94 41.35 26.06
N GLY A 26 -29.81 40.72 26.88
CA GLY A 26 -29.69 39.31 27.21
C GLY A 26 -29.75 38.40 25.97
N LEU A 27 -30.66 38.67 25.04
CA LEU A 27 -30.79 37.95 23.79
C LEU A 27 -29.52 38.07 22.91
N LEU A 28 -28.95 39.26 22.81
CA LEU A 28 -27.72 39.52 22.07
C LEU A 28 -26.53 38.75 22.67
N VAL A 29 -26.40 38.71 23.98
CA VAL A 29 -25.34 37.93 24.64
C VAL A 29 -25.52 36.43 24.43
N VAL A 30 -26.75 35.93 24.50
CA VAL A 30 -27.06 34.53 24.23
C VAL A 30 -26.73 34.16 22.74
N LEU A 31 -27.11 35.01 21.78
CA LEU A 31 -26.79 34.78 20.38
C LEU A 31 -25.27 34.78 20.14
N ALA A 32 -24.53 35.69 20.76
CA ALA A 32 -23.07 35.71 20.68
C ALA A 32 -22.44 34.43 21.27
N ALA A 33 -22.92 33.97 22.43
CA ALA A 33 -22.46 32.73 23.05
C ALA A 33 -22.77 31.50 22.21
N ILE A 34 -23.96 31.40 21.62
CA ILE A 34 -24.34 30.31 20.72
C ILE A 34 -23.45 30.29 19.46
N SER A 35 -23.21 31.45 18.85
CA SER A 35 -22.37 31.54 17.66
C SER A 35 -20.92 31.09 17.94
N MET A 36 -20.38 31.51 19.10
CA MET A 36 -19.05 31.07 19.56
C MET A 36 -18.99 29.56 19.83
N PHE A 37 -20.04 29.00 20.45
CA PHE A 37 -20.13 27.57 20.72
C PHE A 37 -20.19 26.74 19.42
N ILE A 38 -21.01 27.14 18.45
CA ILE A 38 -21.13 26.47 17.16
C ILE A 38 -19.78 26.52 16.40
N SER A 39 -19.11 27.69 16.41
CA SER A 39 -17.80 27.85 15.79
C SER A 39 -16.74 26.95 16.42
N SER A 40 -16.68 26.94 17.76
CA SER A 40 -15.75 26.07 18.51
C SER A 40 -16.01 24.59 18.24
N ARG A 41 -17.26 24.17 18.20
CA ARG A 41 -17.64 22.78 17.90
C ARG A 41 -17.22 22.38 16.47
N ARG A 42 -17.44 23.25 15.49
CA ARG A 42 -16.98 22.99 14.09
C ARG A 42 -15.47 22.84 14.03
N LEU A 43 -14.72 23.75 14.65
CA LEU A 43 -13.27 23.70 14.67
C LEU A 43 -12.76 22.39 15.30
N TYR A 44 -13.35 22.00 16.44
CA TYR A 44 -13.00 20.74 17.11
C TYR A 44 -13.24 19.53 16.20
N THR A 45 -14.42 19.41 15.59
CA THR A 45 -14.76 18.30 14.69
C THR A 45 -13.84 18.26 13.46
N THR A 46 -13.52 19.43 12.88
CA THR A 46 -12.58 19.51 11.75
C THR A 46 -11.19 19.02 12.12
N THR A 47 -10.69 19.47 13.27
CA THR A 47 -9.36 19.09 13.76
C THR A 47 -9.27 17.59 14.06
N GLU A 48 -10.30 17.06 14.71
CA GLU A 48 -10.38 15.63 15.02
C GLU A 48 -10.43 14.76 13.75
N ASN A 49 -11.31 15.11 12.80
CA ASN A 49 -11.40 14.40 11.52
C ASN A 49 -10.08 14.45 10.76
N MET A 50 -9.44 15.61 10.67
CA MET A 50 -8.15 15.75 10.00
C MET A 50 -7.04 14.95 10.69
N SER A 51 -7.03 14.89 12.02
CA SER A 51 -6.07 14.08 12.78
C SER A 51 -6.23 12.59 12.47
N ARG A 52 -7.45 12.09 12.44
CA ARG A 52 -7.75 10.68 12.09
C ARG A 52 -7.33 10.35 10.66
N LEU A 53 -7.59 11.25 9.70
CA LEU A 53 -7.18 11.06 8.30
C LEU A 53 -5.65 11.05 8.16
N GLN A 54 -4.94 11.91 8.88
CA GLN A 54 -3.47 11.90 8.89
C GLN A 54 -2.90 10.61 9.47
N GLU A 55 -3.49 10.07 10.53
CA GLU A 55 -3.08 8.80 11.10
C GLU A 55 -3.30 7.64 10.11
N SER A 56 -4.47 7.59 9.48
CA SER A 56 -4.77 6.59 8.45
C SER A 56 -3.79 6.67 7.26
N ALA A 57 -3.48 7.88 6.77
CA ALA A 57 -2.49 8.07 5.71
C ALA A 57 -1.08 7.66 6.15
N ARG A 58 -0.71 7.86 7.42
CA ARG A 58 0.57 7.43 7.97
C ARG A 58 0.71 5.91 7.95
N VAL A 59 -0.32 5.18 8.38
CA VAL A 59 -0.36 3.71 8.29
C VAL A 59 -0.22 3.27 6.84
N ALA A 60 -0.92 3.93 5.90
CA ALA A 60 -0.81 3.64 4.48
C ALA A 60 0.63 3.82 3.95
N PHE A 61 1.32 4.89 4.34
CA PHE A 61 2.73 5.10 3.97
C PHE A 61 3.65 4.00 4.52
N GLU A 62 3.46 3.54 5.75
CA GLU A 62 4.27 2.47 6.33
C GLU A 62 4.10 1.15 5.57
N LEU A 63 2.86 0.80 5.20
CA LEU A 63 2.58 -0.39 4.42
C LEU A 63 3.16 -0.30 3.00
N MET A 64 2.95 0.84 2.31
CA MET A 64 3.55 1.09 1.00
C MET A 64 5.09 1.09 1.07
N ALA A 65 5.67 1.73 2.08
CA ALA A 65 7.12 1.79 2.25
C ALA A 65 7.73 0.40 2.47
N ARG A 66 7.02 -0.49 3.15
CA ARG A 66 7.42 -1.89 3.29
C ARG A 66 7.49 -2.57 1.94
N ASP A 67 6.40 -2.52 1.15
CA ASP A 67 6.34 -3.13 -0.17
C ASP A 67 7.41 -2.54 -1.11
N LEU A 68 7.60 -1.21 -1.07
CA LEU A 68 8.62 -0.53 -1.86
C LEU A 68 10.06 -0.96 -1.50
N ARG A 69 10.38 -1.09 -0.21
CA ARG A 69 11.72 -1.56 0.22
C ARG A 69 12.01 -2.98 -0.26
N GLU A 70 11.00 -3.82 -0.35
CA GLU A 70 11.09 -5.21 -0.80
C GLU A 70 11.11 -5.34 -2.34
N ALA A 71 10.79 -4.27 -3.09
CA ALA A 71 10.67 -4.29 -4.54
C ALA A 71 11.90 -4.87 -5.24
N GLY A 72 11.69 -5.93 -6.05
CA GLY A 72 12.74 -6.64 -6.76
C GLY A 72 13.67 -7.47 -5.86
N GLY A 73 13.36 -7.56 -4.56
CA GLY A 73 14.12 -8.38 -3.63
C GLY A 73 13.78 -9.86 -3.77
N ASN A 74 14.80 -10.69 -3.76
CA ASN A 74 14.69 -12.12 -3.59
C ASN A 74 15.35 -12.55 -2.26
N SER A 75 15.25 -13.84 -1.93
CA SER A 75 15.77 -14.35 -0.66
C SER A 75 17.27 -14.68 -0.70
N CYS A 76 17.95 -14.52 -1.84
CA CYS A 76 19.36 -14.80 -2.00
C CYS A 76 20.14 -13.54 -2.43
N ASP A 77 20.49 -13.44 -3.70
CA ASP A 77 21.25 -12.33 -4.27
C ASP A 77 20.55 -11.80 -5.54
N ASN A 78 20.39 -10.49 -5.64
CA ASN A 78 19.73 -9.84 -6.76
C ASN A 78 20.54 -9.86 -8.08
N THR A 79 21.79 -10.30 -8.02
CA THR A 79 22.66 -10.47 -9.22
C THR A 79 22.55 -11.86 -9.85
N LEU A 80 21.83 -12.79 -9.21
CA LEU A 80 21.67 -14.15 -9.71
C LEU A 80 20.95 -14.18 -11.06
N PRO A 81 21.38 -15.10 -11.98
CA PRO A 81 20.61 -15.37 -13.19
C PRO A 81 19.22 -15.90 -12.82
N VAL A 82 18.20 -15.37 -13.49
CA VAL A 82 16.80 -15.70 -13.21
C VAL A 82 16.25 -16.58 -14.31
N VAL A 83 15.84 -17.79 -13.97
CA VAL A 83 15.14 -18.73 -14.82
C VAL A 83 13.66 -18.72 -14.49
N ASN A 84 12.86 -17.99 -15.28
CA ASN A 84 11.42 -17.88 -15.09
C ASN A 84 10.71 -18.81 -16.11
N VAL A 85 10.20 -19.95 -15.63
CA VAL A 85 9.52 -20.94 -16.48
C VAL A 85 8.03 -20.67 -16.68
N LEU A 86 7.53 -19.54 -16.16
CA LEU A 86 6.12 -19.19 -16.30
C LEU A 86 5.78 -18.74 -17.73
N ARG A 87 4.63 -19.18 -18.23
CA ARG A 87 4.03 -18.67 -19.46
C ARG A 87 3.66 -17.20 -19.28
N ASP A 88 3.73 -16.44 -20.36
CA ASP A 88 3.37 -15.01 -20.39
C ASP A 88 4.10 -14.16 -19.33
N SER A 89 5.27 -14.64 -18.88
CA SER A 89 6.08 -13.94 -17.87
C SER A 89 6.59 -12.57 -18.34
N ALA A 90 6.56 -12.27 -19.62
CA ALA A 90 6.91 -10.97 -20.18
C ALA A 90 5.72 -10.00 -20.27
N THR A 91 4.49 -10.50 -20.35
CA THR A 91 3.28 -9.71 -20.62
C THR A 91 2.37 -9.58 -19.39
N GLU A 92 2.30 -10.63 -18.56
CA GLU A 92 1.50 -10.60 -17.33
C GLU A 92 2.32 -10.03 -16.19
N TRP A 93 1.94 -8.85 -15.73
CA TRP A 93 2.71 -8.06 -14.76
C TRP A 93 3.00 -8.81 -13.45
N SER A 94 2.05 -9.61 -12.95
CA SER A 94 2.17 -10.31 -11.66
C SER A 94 3.23 -11.42 -11.64
N ARG A 95 3.85 -11.71 -12.78
CA ARG A 95 4.92 -12.72 -12.96
C ARG A 95 6.08 -12.23 -13.82
N ASN A 96 6.06 -10.95 -14.20
CA ASN A 96 7.14 -10.32 -14.96
C ASN A 96 8.29 -9.87 -14.06
N TRP A 97 9.12 -10.79 -13.66
CA TRP A 97 10.28 -10.50 -12.79
C TRP A 97 11.34 -9.60 -13.43
N ASN A 98 11.32 -9.44 -14.78
CA ASN A 98 12.23 -8.52 -15.44
C ASN A 98 11.94 -7.05 -15.11
N VAL A 99 10.70 -6.74 -14.73
CA VAL A 99 10.27 -5.40 -14.33
C VAL A 99 9.52 -5.49 -12.99
N PRO A 100 10.26 -5.74 -11.88
CA PRO A 100 9.63 -5.96 -10.57
C PRO A 100 9.10 -4.68 -9.92
N LEU A 101 9.28 -3.53 -10.52
CA LEU A 101 8.71 -2.26 -10.14
C LEU A 101 8.31 -1.50 -11.40
N ILE A 102 7.07 -1.03 -11.47
CA ILE A 102 6.57 -0.16 -12.53
C ILE A 102 5.52 0.80 -11.98
N GLY A 103 5.62 2.06 -12.36
CA GLY A 103 4.66 3.10 -12.03
C GLY A 103 3.77 3.49 -13.21
N PHE A 104 2.68 4.16 -12.89
CA PHE A 104 1.67 4.63 -13.83
C PHE A 104 1.27 6.05 -13.46
N ASP A 105 1.41 6.98 -14.41
CA ASP A 105 0.97 8.36 -14.22
C ASP A 105 -0.54 8.49 -14.44
N GLY A 106 -1.15 9.37 -13.75
CA GLY A 106 -2.48 9.96 -13.79
C GLY A 106 -3.59 9.30 -14.61
N GLY A 107 -3.93 8.03 -14.35
CA GLY A 107 -5.07 7.36 -14.97
C GLY A 107 -4.74 6.44 -16.14
N THR A 108 -3.48 6.09 -16.33
CA THR A 108 -3.06 5.03 -17.28
C THR A 108 -3.43 3.63 -16.75
N LEU A 109 -3.67 3.50 -15.45
CA LEU A 109 -4.21 2.27 -14.88
C LEU A 109 -5.75 2.33 -14.86
N THR A 110 -6.41 1.40 -15.55
CA THR A 110 -7.88 1.38 -15.75
C THR A 110 -8.69 1.25 -14.46
N GLN A 111 -8.13 0.65 -13.42
CA GLN A 111 -8.79 0.48 -12.11
C GLN A 111 -8.71 1.72 -11.21
N GLY A 112 -7.79 2.65 -11.50
CA GLY A 112 -7.55 3.84 -10.69
C GLY A 112 -8.47 5.01 -11.07
N VAL A 113 -8.66 5.93 -10.12
CA VAL A 113 -9.31 7.23 -10.37
C VAL A 113 -8.43 8.07 -11.29
N ARG A 114 -9.03 8.72 -12.28
CA ARG A 114 -8.31 9.61 -13.22
C ARG A 114 -7.55 10.71 -12.46
N GLY A 115 -6.33 10.99 -12.91
CA GLY A 115 -5.47 12.01 -12.30
C GLY A 115 -4.70 11.50 -11.07
N THR A 116 -4.84 10.21 -10.71
CA THR A 116 -4.08 9.58 -9.64
C THR A 116 -3.10 8.57 -10.22
N ASP A 117 -1.90 8.51 -9.64
CA ASP A 117 -0.87 7.57 -10.03
C ASP A 117 -1.11 6.19 -9.39
N ALA A 118 -0.43 5.19 -9.92
CA ALA A 118 -0.45 3.83 -9.38
C ALA A 118 0.95 3.19 -9.48
N ILE A 119 1.17 2.12 -8.71
CA ILE A 119 2.44 1.41 -8.72
C ILE A 119 2.22 -0.09 -8.54
N ARG A 120 2.99 -0.90 -9.30
CA ARG A 120 3.06 -2.36 -9.20
C ARG A 120 4.42 -2.77 -8.70
N ILE A 121 4.44 -3.75 -7.82
CA ILE A 121 5.63 -4.21 -7.11
C ILE A 121 5.63 -5.74 -7.09
N LEU A 122 6.75 -6.34 -7.46
CA LEU A 122 7.04 -7.75 -7.25
C LEU A 122 8.17 -7.90 -6.25
N SER A 123 8.03 -8.85 -5.35
CA SER A 123 9.05 -9.22 -4.36
C SER A 123 8.94 -10.69 -3.98
N ALA A 124 9.96 -11.23 -3.34
CA ALA A 124 9.82 -12.47 -2.62
C ALA A 124 8.89 -12.27 -1.42
N GLY A 125 8.13 -13.30 -1.07
CA GLY A 125 7.37 -13.34 0.18
C GLY A 125 8.28 -13.26 1.39
N THR A 126 7.75 -12.80 2.51
CA THR A 126 8.51 -12.63 3.78
C THR A 126 8.73 -13.94 4.54
N SER A 127 8.00 -14.96 4.17
CA SER A 127 8.06 -16.31 4.73
C SER A 127 8.27 -17.33 3.62
N GLY A 128 8.78 -18.48 3.99
CA GLY A 128 9.09 -19.53 3.03
C GLY A 128 9.68 -20.76 3.74
N GLY A 129 10.42 -21.57 2.99
CA GLY A 129 11.04 -22.77 3.49
C GLY A 129 12.48 -22.94 3.02
N THR A 130 13.17 -23.87 3.64
CA THR A 130 14.51 -24.31 3.22
C THR A 130 14.40 -25.67 2.58
N VAL A 131 14.94 -25.80 1.37
CA VAL A 131 14.92 -27.02 0.58
C VAL A 131 15.91 -28.03 1.19
N LYS A 132 15.42 -29.20 1.53
CA LYS A 132 16.23 -30.35 1.97
C LYS A 132 16.80 -31.11 0.78
N SER A 133 15.96 -31.33 -0.23
CA SER A 133 16.35 -32.03 -1.46
C SER A 133 15.46 -31.61 -2.61
N HIS A 134 16.01 -31.59 -3.82
CA HIS A 134 15.30 -31.35 -5.08
C HIS A 134 15.46 -32.54 -5.99
N ASN A 135 14.35 -33.15 -6.42
CA ASN A 135 14.32 -34.21 -7.42
C ASN A 135 13.74 -33.67 -8.72
N PRO A 136 14.58 -33.31 -9.70
CA PRO A 136 14.12 -32.77 -10.98
C PRO A 136 13.47 -33.84 -11.90
N VAL A 137 13.61 -35.13 -11.62
CA VAL A 137 12.95 -36.21 -12.37
C VAL A 137 11.47 -36.27 -11.99
N ASP A 138 11.17 -36.23 -10.70
CA ASP A 138 9.80 -36.26 -10.16
C ASP A 138 9.18 -34.86 -10.07
N ASN A 139 9.93 -33.82 -10.42
CA ASN A 139 9.52 -32.43 -10.31
C ASN A 139 9.05 -32.05 -8.89
N THR A 140 9.82 -32.45 -7.90
CA THR A 140 9.50 -32.25 -6.48
C THR A 140 10.67 -31.65 -5.71
N MET A 141 10.32 -30.81 -4.74
CA MET A 141 11.23 -30.30 -3.71
C MET A 141 10.73 -30.72 -2.34
N THR A 142 11.60 -31.30 -1.53
CA THR A 142 11.29 -31.60 -0.13
C THR A 142 11.92 -30.53 0.75
N LEU A 143 11.16 -29.99 1.69
CA LEU A 143 11.60 -28.99 2.65
C LEU A 143 12.05 -29.65 3.97
N TYR A 144 12.89 -28.95 4.74
CA TYR A 144 13.22 -29.41 6.10
C TYR A 144 12.03 -29.37 7.05
N THR A 145 11.20 -28.33 6.90
CA THR A 145 9.99 -28.11 7.70
C THR A 145 8.83 -27.68 6.80
N GLN A 146 7.61 -27.95 7.25
CA GLN A 146 6.43 -27.44 6.54
C GLN A 146 6.43 -25.91 6.53
N ALA A 147 6.22 -25.32 5.36
CA ALA A 147 6.06 -23.88 5.18
C ALA A 147 4.57 -23.57 4.99
N ALA A 148 3.96 -22.94 6.01
CA ALA A 148 2.54 -22.65 6.03
C ALA A 148 2.11 -21.61 4.98
N ASP A 149 3.05 -20.80 4.50
CA ASP A 149 2.80 -19.69 3.57
C ASP A 149 3.11 -20.05 2.11
N LEU A 150 3.35 -21.33 1.81
CA LEU A 150 3.44 -21.82 0.44
C LEU A 150 2.13 -22.50 0.07
N HIS A 151 1.51 -22.07 -1.03
CA HIS A 151 0.19 -22.53 -1.42
C HIS A 151 0.22 -23.34 -2.74
N THR A 152 -0.64 -24.32 -2.84
CA THR A 152 -0.91 -24.98 -4.12
C THR A 152 -1.38 -23.96 -5.15
N ASN A 153 -0.82 -24.05 -6.37
CA ASN A 153 -0.98 -23.07 -7.46
C ASN A 153 -0.37 -21.68 -7.20
N GLY A 154 0.35 -21.49 -6.10
CA GLY A 154 1.16 -20.29 -5.84
C GLY A 154 2.35 -20.21 -6.80
N ILE A 155 2.82 -19.00 -7.08
CA ILE A 155 4.04 -18.78 -7.84
C ILE A 155 5.20 -18.81 -6.85
N MET A 156 6.12 -19.74 -7.05
CA MET A 156 7.27 -19.95 -6.18
C MET A 156 8.52 -19.33 -6.78
N MET A 157 9.39 -18.88 -5.89
CA MET A 157 10.76 -18.48 -6.17
C MET A 157 11.67 -19.37 -5.34
N VAL A 158 12.55 -20.11 -5.98
CA VAL A 158 13.59 -20.90 -5.29
C VAL A 158 14.95 -20.42 -5.74
N CYS A 159 15.84 -20.19 -4.80
CA CYS A 159 17.18 -19.72 -5.11
C CYS A 159 18.25 -20.47 -4.33
N ASP A 160 19.38 -20.64 -4.98
CA ASP A 160 20.66 -21.08 -4.42
C ASP A 160 21.77 -20.09 -4.84
N PRO A 161 23.05 -20.30 -4.50
CA PRO A 161 24.14 -19.38 -4.87
C PRO A 161 24.38 -19.24 -6.38
N GLN A 162 23.73 -20.04 -7.25
CA GLN A 162 23.98 -20.05 -8.69
C GLN A 162 22.82 -19.52 -9.51
N GLN A 163 21.56 -19.69 -9.04
CA GLN A 163 20.37 -19.39 -9.84
C GLN A 163 19.14 -19.12 -8.98
N LEU A 164 18.30 -18.23 -9.46
CA LEU A 164 16.91 -18.05 -9.04
C LEU A 164 15.99 -18.70 -10.07
N SER A 165 15.11 -19.64 -9.64
CA SER A 165 14.07 -20.21 -10.51
C SER A 165 12.69 -19.75 -10.05
N ILE A 166 11.83 -19.36 -11.03
CA ILE A 166 10.44 -18.92 -10.78
C ILE A 166 9.50 -19.89 -11.50
N PHE A 167 8.54 -20.46 -10.79
CA PHE A 167 7.62 -21.48 -11.28
C PHE A 167 6.32 -21.49 -10.51
N GLN A 168 5.28 -22.12 -11.06
CA GLN A 168 4.05 -22.40 -10.31
C GLN A 168 4.13 -23.77 -9.61
N ALA A 169 3.86 -23.82 -8.32
CA ALA A 169 3.65 -25.08 -7.63
C ALA A 169 2.34 -25.72 -8.08
N SER A 170 2.38 -26.97 -8.53
CA SER A 170 1.17 -27.74 -8.86
C SER A 170 0.49 -28.30 -7.62
N ASN A 171 1.26 -28.58 -6.58
CA ASN A 171 0.77 -29.05 -5.28
C ASN A 171 1.77 -28.72 -4.16
N VAL A 172 1.24 -28.37 -2.99
CA VAL A 172 2.00 -28.19 -1.75
C VAL A 172 1.33 -29.05 -0.68
N THR A 173 2.05 -30.06 -0.18
CA THR A 173 1.51 -30.98 0.83
C THR A 173 2.58 -31.30 1.85
N GLY A 174 2.35 -30.94 3.11
CA GLY A 174 3.32 -31.14 4.19
C GLY A 174 4.65 -30.43 3.88
N THR A 175 5.71 -31.19 3.73
CA THR A 175 7.05 -30.66 3.38
C THR A 175 7.36 -30.77 1.88
N THR A 176 6.42 -31.21 1.04
CA THR A 176 6.67 -31.46 -0.39
C THR A 176 6.01 -30.37 -1.23
N VAL A 177 6.79 -29.76 -2.13
CA VAL A 177 6.35 -28.85 -3.19
C VAL A 177 6.56 -29.53 -4.52
N SER A 178 5.48 -29.75 -5.28
CA SER A 178 5.51 -30.32 -6.63
C SER A 178 5.25 -29.24 -7.67
N TYR A 179 5.87 -29.33 -8.87
CA TYR A 179 5.74 -28.28 -9.90
C TYR A 179 5.53 -28.81 -11.34
N GLY A 180 5.58 -30.14 -11.55
CA GLY A 180 5.54 -30.74 -12.88
C GLY A 180 4.31 -30.39 -13.71
N ASN A 181 3.14 -30.31 -13.07
CA ASN A 181 1.84 -30.05 -13.73
C ASN A 181 1.28 -28.65 -13.43
N GLY A 182 2.12 -27.68 -13.09
CA GLY A 182 1.68 -26.29 -12.91
C GLY A 182 1.14 -25.71 -14.21
N ALA A 183 -0.13 -25.27 -14.21
CA ALA A 183 -0.83 -24.81 -15.43
C ALA A 183 -0.14 -23.59 -16.08
N LEU A 184 0.55 -22.79 -15.27
CA LEU A 184 1.31 -21.62 -15.75
C LEU A 184 2.75 -21.94 -16.16
N ASN A 185 3.26 -23.15 -15.89
CA ASN A 185 4.62 -23.51 -16.28
C ASN A 185 4.68 -23.83 -17.77
N SER A 186 5.65 -23.25 -18.47
CA SER A 186 5.91 -23.52 -19.88
C SER A 186 6.66 -24.84 -20.08
N CYS A 187 7.39 -25.29 -19.06
CA CYS A 187 8.11 -26.56 -19.01
C CYS A 187 8.20 -27.11 -17.57
N THR A 188 8.55 -28.36 -17.47
CA THR A 188 8.70 -29.07 -16.18
C THR A 188 10.16 -29.13 -15.70
N HIS A 189 11.11 -28.62 -16.48
CA HIS A 189 12.53 -28.73 -16.21
C HIS A 189 13.20 -27.37 -16.21
N PHE A 190 13.86 -27.04 -15.14
CA PHE A 190 14.65 -25.80 -15.06
C PHE A 190 15.90 -25.92 -15.90
N GLY A 191 16.11 -24.95 -16.79
CA GLY A 191 17.35 -24.82 -17.54
C GLY A 191 18.38 -23.97 -16.81
N ARG A 192 19.39 -23.53 -17.58
CA ARG A 192 20.34 -22.48 -17.22
C ARG A 192 20.35 -21.47 -18.35
N LEU A 193 20.43 -20.17 -18.04
CA LEU A 193 20.49 -19.17 -19.09
C LEU A 193 21.63 -19.47 -20.09
N PRO A 194 21.38 -19.25 -21.41
CA PRO A 194 20.21 -18.57 -22.01
C PRO A 194 18.97 -19.47 -22.16
N SER A 195 19.05 -20.77 -21.88
CA SER A 195 17.91 -21.69 -22.01
C SER A 195 17.12 -21.76 -20.72
N VAL A 196 15.90 -21.22 -20.69
CA VAL A 196 15.02 -21.25 -19.53
C VAL A 196 14.48 -22.65 -19.25
N CYS A 197 14.09 -23.35 -20.30
CA CYS A 197 13.60 -24.73 -20.26
C CYS A 197 14.64 -25.67 -20.86
N ASN A 198 15.01 -26.72 -20.14
CA ASN A 198 15.90 -27.74 -20.68
C ASN A 198 15.11 -29.02 -20.97
N ALA A 199 15.06 -29.41 -22.24
CA ALA A 199 14.36 -30.62 -22.67
C ALA A 199 15.23 -31.91 -22.48
N ASN A 200 16.54 -31.74 -22.32
CA ASN A 200 17.47 -32.85 -22.18
C ASN A 200 18.22 -32.77 -20.83
N PRO A 201 18.37 -33.88 -20.12
CA PRO A 201 19.20 -33.93 -18.91
C PRO A 201 20.68 -33.56 -19.19
N PRO A 202 21.38 -32.99 -18.21
CA PRO A 202 20.95 -32.79 -16.82
C PRO A 202 20.12 -31.51 -16.64
N ASN A 203 18.95 -31.68 -16.01
CA ASN A 203 18.14 -30.55 -15.56
C ASN A 203 18.84 -29.80 -14.44
N TYR A 204 18.57 -28.50 -14.28
CA TYR A 204 19.09 -27.78 -13.14
C TYR A 204 18.49 -28.33 -11.83
N GLN A 205 19.35 -28.66 -10.91
CA GLN A 205 18.98 -29.16 -9.58
C GLN A 205 19.42 -28.15 -8.52
N HIS A 206 18.45 -27.57 -7.82
CA HIS A 206 18.73 -26.72 -6.67
C HIS A 206 19.35 -27.54 -5.54
N GLN A 207 20.36 -26.97 -4.91
CA GLN A 207 21.09 -27.63 -3.84
C GLN A 207 20.29 -27.69 -2.54
N ALA A 208 20.67 -28.57 -1.63
CA ALA A 208 20.19 -28.51 -0.25
C ALA A 208 20.51 -27.14 0.36
N ASN A 209 19.65 -26.68 1.24
CA ASN A 209 19.66 -25.34 1.84
C ASN A 209 19.29 -24.19 0.87
N SER A 210 18.82 -24.45 -0.34
CA SER A 210 18.15 -23.45 -1.17
C SER A 210 16.95 -22.87 -0.44
N ILE A 211 16.68 -21.58 -0.66
CA ILE A 211 15.53 -20.90 -0.03
C ILE A 211 14.38 -20.87 -1.04
N ILE A 212 13.19 -21.29 -0.61
CA ILE A 212 11.97 -21.21 -1.39
C ILE A 212 10.97 -20.29 -0.72
N THR A 213 10.39 -19.36 -1.49
CA THR A 213 9.34 -18.42 -1.04
C THR A 213 8.26 -18.31 -2.09
N GLU A 214 7.08 -17.81 -1.73
CA GLU A 214 6.05 -17.45 -2.71
C GLU A 214 6.32 -16.06 -3.26
N LEU A 215 6.14 -15.86 -4.58
CA LEU A 215 6.23 -14.56 -5.24
C LEU A 215 5.05 -13.70 -4.80
N ARG A 216 5.33 -12.50 -4.31
CA ARG A 216 4.34 -11.51 -3.91
C ARG A 216 4.23 -10.43 -4.99
N ALA A 217 3.04 -10.30 -5.56
CA ALA A 217 2.71 -9.29 -6.55
C ALA A 217 1.66 -8.33 -5.99
N VAL A 218 2.03 -7.07 -5.83
CA VAL A 218 1.22 -6.03 -5.18
C VAL A 218 1.01 -4.84 -6.11
N GLN A 219 -0.20 -4.29 -6.08
CA GLN A 219 -0.54 -3.07 -6.79
C GLN A 219 -1.19 -2.09 -5.82
N TRP A 220 -0.75 -0.81 -5.86
CA TRP A 220 -1.31 0.28 -5.09
C TRP A 220 -1.94 1.31 -6.00
N TYR A 221 -3.18 1.72 -5.73
CA TYR A 221 -3.91 2.74 -6.50
C TYR A 221 -5.05 3.36 -5.70
N VAL A 222 -5.48 4.54 -6.09
CA VAL A 222 -6.68 5.19 -5.54
C VAL A 222 -7.89 4.77 -6.35
N ARG A 223 -8.96 4.36 -5.66
CA ARG A 223 -10.22 3.92 -6.27
C ARG A 223 -11.41 4.49 -5.52
N THR A 224 -12.56 4.59 -6.20
CA THR A 224 -13.84 4.88 -5.56
C THR A 224 -14.22 3.73 -4.63
N ASN A 225 -14.56 4.04 -3.38
CA ASN A 225 -15.02 3.08 -2.39
C ASN A 225 -16.55 2.89 -2.44
N GLU A 226 -17.07 1.92 -1.69
CA GLU A 226 -18.50 1.61 -1.64
C GLU A 226 -19.35 2.74 -1.03
N ARG A 227 -18.74 3.68 -0.31
CA ARG A 227 -19.37 4.84 0.30
C ARG A 227 -19.47 6.05 -0.64
N GLY A 228 -19.01 5.91 -1.91
CA GLY A 228 -19.01 6.96 -2.91
C GLY A 228 -17.87 7.97 -2.80
N GLY A 229 -16.96 7.81 -1.82
CA GLY A 229 -15.72 8.55 -1.71
C GLY A 229 -14.56 7.86 -2.44
N THR A 230 -13.34 8.34 -2.22
CA THR A 230 -12.12 7.75 -2.75
C THR A 230 -11.22 7.25 -1.64
N SER A 231 -10.55 6.13 -1.86
CA SER A 231 -9.66 5.49 -0.90
C SER A 231 -8.42 4.92 -1.58
N LEU A 232 -7.36 4.76 -0.82
CA LEU A 232 -6.18 4.01 -1.25
C LEU A 232 -6.42 2.53 -1.05
N PHE A 233 -6.21 1.76 -2.11
CA PHE A 233 -6.34 0.31 -2.11
C PHE A 233 -4.99 -0.37 -2.35
N GLN A 234 -4.82 -1.49 -1.66
CA GLN A 234 -3.79 -2.48 -1.96
C GLN A 234 -4.46 -3.70 -2.61
N GLU A 235 -3.97 -4.08 -3.76
CA GLU A 235 -4.36 -5.32 -4.45
C GLU A 235 -3.19 -6.29 -4.42
N ILE A 236 -3.42 -7.50 -3.95
CA ILE A 236 -2.43 -8.58 -3.92
C ILE A 236 -2.91 -9.69 -4.83
N ARG A 237 -2.03 -10.17 -5.71
CA ARG A 237 -2.27 -11.35 -6.55
C ARG A 237 -1.84 -12.60 -5.79
N GLY A 238 -2.78 -13.46 -5.52
CA GLY A 238 -2.58 -14.74 -4.87
C GLY A 238 -2.53 -15.93 -5.83
N PRO A 239 -2.56 -17.16 -5.30
CA PRO A 239 -2.60 -18.40 -6.05
C PRO A 239 -3.72 -18.40 -7.11
N ASN A 240 -3.48 -19.00 -8.28
CA ASN A 240 -4.41 -19.01 -9.42
C ASN A 240 -4.85 -17.62 -9.92
N GLY A 241 -4.10 -16.56 -9.61
CA GLY A 241 -4.47 -15.20 -9.98
C GLY A 241 -5.63 -14.63 -9.14
N ALA A 242 -5.95 -15.25 -8.01
CA ALA A 242 -6.90 -14.70 -7.05
C ALA A 242 -6.52 -13.28 -6.66
N ILE A 243 -7.52 -12.42 -6.49
CA ILE A 243 -7.32 -11.01 -6.15
C ILE A 243 -7.78 -10.80 -4.71
N ALA A 244 -6.83 -10.44 -3.84
CA ALA A 244 -7.13 -9.90 -2.53
C ALA A 244 -7.06 -8.37 -2.60
N LEU A 245 -8.21 -7.71 -2.46
CA LEU A 245 -8.34 -6.26 -2.50
C LEU A 245 -8.62 -5.74 -1.09
N GLY A 246 -7.72 -4.91 -0.57
CA GLY A 246 -7.85 -4.27 0.73
C GLY A 246 -7.97 -2.75 0.60
N GLU A 247 -8.99 -2.16 1.23
CA GLU A 247 -9.06 -0.72 1.45
C GLU A 247 -8.14 -0.38 2.63
N VAL A 248 -7.10 0.43 2.39
CA VAL A 248 -6.06 0.71 3.38
C VAL A 248 -6.27 2.05 4.07
N ALA A 249 -6.64 3.09 3.32
CA ALA A 249 -6.88 4.42 3.86
C ALA A 249 -8.04 5.09 3.12
N GLU A 250 -9.01 5.57 3.89
CA GLU A 250 -10.16 6.33 3.39
C GLU A 250 -9.78 7.79 3.11
N SER A 251 -10.63 8.46 2.34
CA SER A 251 -10.53 9.91 2.09
C SER A 251 -9.20 10.32 1.42
N ILE A 252 -8.59 9.43 0.65
CA ILE A 252 -7.46 9.74 -0.22
C ILE A 252 -8.01 10.18 -1.57
N SER A 253 -7.91 11.48 -1.86
CA SER A 253 -8.43 12.06 -3.12
C SER A 253 -7.44 11.96 -4.27
N ALA A 254 -6.13 11.94 -3.99
CA ALA A 254 -5.08 11.79 -4.99
C ALA A 254 -3.84 11.09 -4.43
N MET A 255 -3.15 10.39 -5.32
CA MET A 255 -1.81 9.86 -5.12
C MET A 255 -0.94 10.33 -6.28
N GLN A 256 0.23 10.90 -5.97
CA GLN A 256 1.24 11.29 -6.95
C GLN A 256 2.54 10.59 -6.60
N ILE A 257 3.19 9.98 -7.59
CA ILE A 257 4.40 9.18 -7.39
C ILE A 257 5.49 9.69 -8.32
N THR A 258 6.67 9.91 -7.77
CA THR A 258 7.85 10.29 -8.53
C THR A 258 9.04 9.41 -8.16
N TYR A 259 9.95 9.24 -9.10
CA TYR A 259 11.02 8.24 -9.06
C TYR A 259 12.39 8.92 -9.16
N LEU A 260 13.32 8.54 -8.29
CA LEU A 260 14.71 8.96 -8.37
C LEU A 260 15.53 7.88 -9.08
N LEU A 261 16.16 8.25 -10.18
CA LEU A 261 17.03 7.36 -10.94
C LEU A 261 18.46 7.39 -10.40
N ARG A 262 19.19 6.33 -10.56
CA ARG A 262 20.60 6.24 -10.21
C ARG A 262 21.40 7.34 -10.94
N GLY A 263 22.16 8.11 -10.19
CA GLY A 263 22.95 9.25 -10.71
C GLY A 263 22.15 10.52 -11.00
N ALA A 264 20.82 10.51 -10.84
CA ALA A 264 20.01 11.72 -10.96
C ALA A 264 19.90 12.47 -9.63
N ILE A 265 19.71 13.80 -9.73
CA ILE A 265 19.51 14.70 -8.59
C ILE A 265 18.05 15.14 -8.43
N SER A 266 17.20 14.82 -9.40
CA SER A 266 15.78 15.19 -9.41
C SER A 266 14.89 13.97 -9.62
N TYR A 267 13.70 14.04 -9.03
CA TYR A 267 12.66 13.03 -9.23
C TYR A 267 11.93 13.28 -10.55
N VAL A 268 11.55 12.18 -11.23
CA VAL A 268 10.84 12.18 -12.50
C VAL A 268 9.51 11.43 -12.39
N SER A 269 8.56 11.67 -13.30
CA SER A 269 7.30 10.93 -13.38
C SER A 269 7.51 9.53 -13.98
N ALA A 270 6.50 8.66 -13.90
CA ALA A 270 6.59 7.30 -14.44
C ALA A 270 6.85 7.30 -15.95
N ALA A 271 6.24 8.21 -16.71
CA ALA A 271 6.42 8.34 -18.17
C ALA A 271 7.86 8.71 -18.56
N GLN A 272 8.64 9.30 -17.66
CA GLN A 272 10.02 9.70 -17.89
C GLN A 272 11.04 8.63 -17.48
N VAL A 273 10.58 7.53 -16.85
CA VAL A 273 11.46 6.41 -16.48
C VAL A 273 11.69 5.53 -17.68
N SER A 274 12.88 5.61 -18.29
CA SER A 274 13.29 4.77 -19.43
C SER A 274 13.58 3.33 -19.00
N GLU A 275 14.20 3.16 -17.83
CA GLU A 275 14.61 1.85 -17.29
C GLU A 275 14.29 1.73 -15.80
N TRP A 276 13.28 0.93 -15.48
CA TRP A 276 12.82 0.72 -14.11
C TRP A 276 13.85 0.13 -13.17
N LYS A 277 14.84 -0.61 -13.69
CA LYS A 277 15.95 -1.15 -12.89
C LYS A 277 16.85 -0.06 -12.27
N ASN A 278 16.85 1.15 -12.85
CA ASN A 278 17.66 2.26 -12.39
C ASN A 278 16.97 3.12 -11.30
N VAL A 279 15.73 2.83 -10.97
CA VAL A 279 15.02 3.53 -9.87
C VAL A 279 15.60 3.09 -8.54
N ILE A 280 16.08 4.07 -7.74
CA ILE A 280 16.70 3.84 -6.43
C ILE A 280 15.85 4.36 -5.26
N ALA A 281 14.94 5.29 -5.51
CA ALA A 281 14.01 5.79 -4.50
C ALA A 281 12.67 6.19 -5.14
N VAL A 282 11.61 6.10 -4.36
CA VAL A 282 10.24 6.46 -4.73
C VAL A 282 9.75 7.50 -3.74
N ARG A 283 9.20 8.60 -4.25
CA ARG A 283 8.50 9.62 -3.47
C ARG A 283 7.01 9.47 -3.73
N VAL A 284 6.23 9.30 -2.69
CA VAL A 284 4.78 9.18 -2.73
C VAL A 284 4.17 10.38 -2.02
N ALA A 285 3.26 11.08 -2.68
CA ALA A 285 2.45 12.15 -2.10
C ALA A 285 0.98 11.71 -2.11
N LEU A 286 0.37 11.64 -0.92
CA LEU A 286 -1.05 11.34 -0.73
C LEU A 286 -1.79 12.62 -0.35
N THR A 287 -2.84 12.95 -1.09
CA THR A 287 -3.74 14.04 -0.73
C THR A 287 -4.95 13.47 -0.01
N ILE A 288 -5.05 13.79 1.28
CA ILE A 288 -6.20 13.49 2.12
C ILE A 288 -7.21 14.63 2.03
N GLN A 289 -8.50 14.29 2.07
CA GLN A 289 -9.58 15.25 1.95
C GLN A 289 -10.73 14.89 2.89
N THR A 290 -11.27 15.88 3.63
CA THR A 290 -12.43 15.61 4.48
C THR A 290 -13.66 15.30 3.63
N THR A 291 -14.52 14.39 4.08
CA THR A 291 -15.77 14.03 3.42
C THR A 291 -16.78 15.18 3.54
N ASP A 292 -16.78 15.84 4.70
CA ASP A 292 -17.70 16.92 5.00
C ASP A 292 -17.09 18.29 4.66
N ARG A 293 -17.96 19.23 4.28
CA ARG A 293 -17.61 20.62 4.05
C ARG A 293 -17.50 21.36 5.38
N VAL A 294 -16.39 21.14 6.07
CA VAL A 294 -16.14 21.69 7.42
C VAL A 294 -15.21 22.89 7.43
N GLY A 295 -14.68 23.31 6.27
CA GLY A 295 -13.85 24.51 6.13
C GLY A 295 -14.62 25.81 6.42
N VAL A 296 -13.89 26.91 6.63
CA VAL A 296 -14.45 28.23 6.96
C VAL A 296 -15.45 28.70 5.90
N ASP A 297 -15.20 28.37 4.62
CA ASP A 297 -16.06 28.72 3.48
C ASP A 297 -17.00 27.59 3.06
N ASN A 298 -17.34 26.69 3.96
CA ASN A 298 -18.13 25.48 3.65
C ASN A 298 -17.49 24.62 2.56
N ASN A 299 -16.15 24.63 2.46
CA ASN A 299 -15.36 23.83 1.55
C ASN A 299 -14.80 22.58 2.25
N VAL A 300 -14.44 21.57 1.46
CA VAL A 300 -13.67 20.42 1.96
C VAL A 300 -12.25 20.86 2.32
N VAL A 301 -11.72 20.35 3.40
CA VAL A 301 -10.34 20.60 3.80
C VAL A 301 -9.46 19.48 3.25
N SER A 302 -8.40 19.86 2.52
CA SER A 302 -7.44 18.92 1.97
C SER A 302 -6.03 19.19 2.47
N ARG A 303 -5.22 18.15 2.57
CA ARG A 303 -3.80 18.20 2.93
C ARG A 303 -3.01 17.16 2.17
N THR A 304 -1.87 17.54 1.62
CA THR A 304 -0.93 16.60 0.99
C THR A 304 0.17 16.22 1.97
N LEU A 305 0.37 14.93 2.14
CA LEU A 305 1.46 14.32 2.92
C LEU A 305 2.41 13.64 1.94
N THR A 306 3.71 13.75 2.17
CA THR A 306 4.74 13.18 1.30
C THR A 306 5.66 12.28 2.09
N SER A 307 5.99 11.11 1.52
CA SER A 307 6.96 10.17 2.05
C SER A 307 7.95 9.76 0.95
N VAL A 308 9.18 9.47 1.34
CA VAL A 308 10.23 8.99 0.45
C VAL A 308 10.72 7.64 0.96
N THR A 309 10.78 6.66 0.06
CA THR A 309 11.27 5.32 0.36
C THR A 309 12.42 4.98 -0.58
N SER A 310 13.56 4.60 -0.01
CA SER A 310 14.70 4.06 -0.75
C SER A 310 14.47 2.56 -1.04
N LEU A 311 14.80 2.14 -2.25
CA LEU A 311 14.69 0.74 -2.70
C LEU A 311 15.94 -0.01 -2.26
N ARG A 312 15.83 -0.81 -1.19
CA ARG A 312 16.97 -1.48 -0.57
C ARG A 312 17.74 -2.37 -1.56
N ASN A 313 17.03 -3.11 -2.39
CA ASN A 313 17.61 -4.11 -3.29
C ASN A 313 18.21 -3.53 -4.58
N ARG A 314 18.27 -2.21 -4.71
CA ARG A 314 18.76 -1.50 -5.91
C ARG A 314 19.85 -0.46 -5.60
N ASN A 315 20.21 -0.31 -4.35
CA ASN A 315 21.24 0.66 -3.91
C ASN A 315 22.65 0.05 -3.79
N LEU A 316 22.87 -1.13 -4.38
CA LEU A 316 24.17 -1.80 -4.44
C LEU A 316 24.98 -1.33 -5.63
#